data_42081635f96d732b161309188cf8c61c
#
_entry.id   42081635f96d732b161309188cf8c61c
#
_cell.length_a   1.000
_cell.length_b   1.000
_cell.length_c   1.000
_cell.angle_alpha   90.00
_cell.angle_beta   90.00
_cell.angle_gamma   90.00
#
_symmetry.space_group_name_H-M   'P 1'
#
loop_
_entity.id
_entity.type
_entity.pdbx_description
1 polymer ?
#
loop_
_entity_poly.entity_id
_entity_poly.type
_entity_poly.pdbx_seq_one_letter_code
_entity_poly.pdbx_strand_id
1 'polypeptide(L)'
;MNKISKINKEQLSLINKFIDDNSDEFNYFRNIGWNIKNIESQFNKENNYSFGYYEANNLVGILISDKIKNDKDYDLELYILFVSKHLRRKQIATKLLNYIETNIVKFSQIYIEVAEDNLDAISFYQKNNFVFLKFRHNYYKYNDKNINAKCFIKKINHE
;
A
#
# COMPACT_ATOMS: atom_id res chain seq x y z
N MET A 1 13.71 16.14 9.90
CA MET A 1 14.43 15.03 9.23
C MET A 1 13.40 14.02 8.73
N ASN A 2 13.50 13.62 7.50
CA ASN A 2 12.56 12.66 6.91
C ASN A 2 13.08 11.23 7.13
N LYS A 3 12.18 10.32 7.53
CA LYS A 3 12.54 8.94 7.88
C LYS A 3 11.51 7.97 7.36
N ILE A 4 11.95 6.84 6.81
CA ILE A 4 11.13 5.66 6.58
C ILE A 4 11.50 4.62 7.65
N SER A 5 10.50 4.05 8.30
CA SER A 5 10.69 2.98 9.26
C SER A 5 9.56 1.96 9.22
N LYS A 6 9.87 0.74 9.61
CA LYS A 6 8.89 -0.33 9.74
C LYS A 6 7.82 0.06 10.75
N ILE A 7 6.57 -0.24 10.43
CA ILE A 7 5.44 -0.09 11.34
C ILE A 7 4.84 -1.46 11.65
N ASN A 8 4.47 -1.66 12.88
CA ASN A 8 3.91 -2.91 13.40
C ASN A 8 2.71 -2.62 14.30
N LYS A 9 2.17 -3.64 14.96
CA LYS A 9 1.02 -3.53 15.85
C LYS A 9 1.18 -2.51 16.99
N GLU A 10 2.40 -2.22 17.41
CA GLU A 10 2.67 -1.25 18.48
C GLU A 10 2.38 0.19 18.03
N GLN A 11 2.45 0.47 16.73
CA GLN A 11 2.11 1.76 16.14
C GLN A 11 0.64 1.87 15.70
N LEU A 12 -0.21 0.90 16.02
CA LEU A 12 -1.61 0.87 15.55
C LEU A 12 -2.40 2.13 15.95
N SER A 13 -2.19 2.63 17.17
CA SER A 13 -2.81 3.88 17.63
C SER A 13 -2.40 5.08 16.78
N LEU A 14 -1.13 5.17 16.42
CA LEU A 14 -0.60 6.22 15.54
C LEU A 14 -1.17 6.11 14.12
N ILE A 15 -1.29 4.90 13.61
CA ILE A 15 -1.86 4.62 12.29
C ILE A 15 -3.34 5.01 12.26
N ASN A 16 -4.10 4.64 13.27
CA ASN A 16 -5.52 5.01 13.37
C ASN A 16 -5.70 6.53 13.44
N LYS A 17 -4.87 7.21 14.21
CA LYS A 17 -4.87 8.68 14.26
C LYS A 17 -4.56 9.28 12.88
N PHE A 18 -3.55 8.78 12.18
CA PHE A 18 -3.20 9.24 10.84
C PHE A 18 -4.35 9.04 9.85
N ILE A 19 -5.04 7.90 9.91
CA ILE A 19 -6.21 7.62 9.07
C ILE A 19 -7.36 8.56 9.40
N ASP A 20 -7.63 8.82 10.68
CA ASP A 20 -8.69 9.72 11.10
C ASP A 20 -8.41 11.17 10.70
N ASP A 21 -7.18 11.62 10.83
CA ASP A 21 -6.74 12.96 10.38
C ASP A 21 -6.84 13.14 8.85
N ASN A 22 -6.88 12.04 8.08
CA ASN A 22 -7.02 12.02 6.62
C ASN A 22 -8.30 11.29 6.18
N SER A 23 -9.34 11.33 6.97
CA SER A 23 -10.52 10.46 6.85
C SER A 23 -11.24 10.59 5.51
N ASP A 24 -11.37 11.79 4.96
CA ASP A 24 -12.07 12.00 3.69
C ASP A 24 -11.35 11.31 2.52
N GLU A 25 -10.04 11.45 2.45
CA GLU A 25 -9.23 10.84 1.38
C GLU A 25 -9.05 9.33 1.58
N PHE A 26 -9.08 8.86 2.82
CA PHE A 26 -8.97 7.44 3.15
C PHE A 26 -10.27 6.67 2.91
N ASN A 27 -11.40 7.35 2.73
CA ASN A 27 -12.69 6.71 2.48
C ASN A 27 -12.68 5.74 1.29
N TYR A 28 -11.87 5.99 0.27
CA TYR A 28 -11.69 5.04 -0.83
C TYR A 28 -11.32 3.64 -0.31
N PHE A 29 -10.34 3.56 0.59
CA PHE A 29 -9.91 2.27 1.17
C PHE A 29 -10.96 1.66 2.08
N ARG A 30 -11.67 2.47 2.87
CA ARG A 30 -12.78 1.99 3.70
C ARG A 30 -13.89 1.39 2.85
N ASN A 31 -14.20 2.01 1.74
CA ASN A 31 -15.24 1.54 0.80
C ASN A 31 -14.91 0.19 0.15
N ILE A 32 -13.64 -0.12 -0.01
CA ILE A 32 -13.19 -1.41 -0.54
C ILE A 32 -12.79 -2.42 0.57
N GLY A 33 -13.17 -2.17 1.82
CA GLY A 33 -13.07 -3.13 2.91
C GLY A 33 -12.02 -2.83 3.97
N TRP A 34 -11.22 -1.77 3.85
CA TRP A 34 -10.18 -1.42 4.82
C TRP A 34 -10.72 -0.59 5.98
N ASN A 35 -11.56 -1.21 6.81
CA ASN A 35 -12.02 -0.64 8.08
C ASN A 35 -10.97 -0.86 9.20
N ILE A 36 -11.22 -0.28 10.37
CA ILE A 36 -10.31 -0.36 11.53
C ILE A 36 -10.00 -1.81 11.91
N LYS A 37 -11.00 -2.71 11.91
CA LYS A 37 -10.81 -4.12 12.26
C LYS A 37 -9.90 -4.84 11.28
N ASN A 38 -10.04 -4.56 9.98
CA ASN A 38 -9.22 -5.17 8.95
C ASN A 38 -7.78 -4.67 9.00
N ILE A 39 -7.58 -3.39 9.32
CA ILE A 39 -6.25 -2.81 9.55
C ILE A 39 -5.60 -3.45 10.78
N GLU A 40 -6.31 -3.54 11.88
CA GLU A 40 -5.81 -4.20 13.09
C GLU A 40 -5.45 -5.66 12.83
N SER A 41 -6.32 -6.39 12.15
CA SER A 41 -6.07 -7.79 11.74
C SER A 41 -4.82 -7.91 10.87
N GLN A 42 -4.60 -6.96 9.97
CA GLN A 42 -3.41 -6.92 9.11
C GLN A 42 -2.12 -6.79 9.92
N PHE A 43 -2.09 -5.92 10.93
CA PHE A 43 -0.90 -5.72 11.78
C PHE A 43 -0.66 -6.87 12.78
N ASN A 44 -1.63 -7.73 12.99
CA ASN A 44 -1.48 -8.95 13.80
C ASN A 44 -0.91 -10.15 13.01
N LYS A 45 -0.80 -10.04 11.70
CA LYS A 45 -0.20 -11.10 10.88
C LYS A 45 1.33 -11.14 11.05
N GLU A 46 1.89 -12.34 11.10
CA GLU A 46 3.35 -12.56 11.18
C GLU A 46 4.08 -12.09 9.92
N ASN A 47 3.42 -12.16 8.77
CA ASN A 47 3.98 -11.75 7.49
C ASN A 47 3.73 -10.29 7.13
N ASN A 48 3.14 -9.50 8.05
CA ASN A 48 3.01 -8.05 7.85
C ASN A 48 4.37 -7.41 7.58
N TYR A 49 4.45 -6.64 6.49
CA TYR A 49 5.66 -5.96 6.05
C TYR A 49 5.34 -4.53 5.61
N SER A 50 5.07 -3.69 6.59
CA SER A 50 4.52 -2.36 6.41
C SER A 50 5.48 -1.27 6.88
N PHE A 51 5.39 -0.08 6.27
CA PHE A 51 6.29 1.05 6.51
C PHE A 51 5.55 2.36 6.60
N GLY A 52 6.06 3.24 7.44
CA GLY A 52 5.64 4.62 7.56
C GLY A 52 6.70 5.59 7.07
N TYR A 53 6.26 6.67 6.44
CA TYR A 53 7.09 7.83 6.11
C TYR A 53 6.80 8.94 7.11
N TYR A 54 7.84 9.46 7.74
CA TYR A 54 7.76 10.47 8.78
C TYR A 54 8.45 11.77 8.34
N GLU A 55 7.78 12.90 8.58
CA GLU A 55 8.37 14.24 8.53
C GLU A 55 8.30 14.86 9.93
N ALA A 56 9.44 15.31 10.47
CA ALA A 56 9.53 15.89 11.81
C ALA A 56 8.79 15.06 12.88
N ASN A 57 8.95 13.74 12.84
CA ASN A 57 8.31 12.75 13.72
C ASN A 57 6.79 12.56 13.52
N ASN A 58 6.19 13.24 12.55
CA ASN A 58 4.79 13.02 12.19
C ASN A 58 4.67 11.97 11.09
N LEU A 59 3.78 11.01 11.27
CA LEU A 59 3.45 10.04 10.24
C LEU A 59 2.65 10.75 9.14
N VAL A 60 3.16 10.73 7.92
CA VAL A 60 2.56 11.44 6.77
C VAL A 60 2.31 10.55 5.56
N GLY A 61 2.78 9.33 5.60
CA GLY A 61 2.54 8.33 4.56
C GLY A 61 2.66 6.92 5.11
N ILE A 62 1.87 5.99 4.58
CA ILE A 62 1.87 4.58 4.95
C ILE A 62 1.93 3.69 3.71
N LEU A 63 2.64 2.58 3.86
CA LEU A 63 2.63 1.46 2.94
C LEU A 63 2.30 0.21 3.76
N ILE A 64 1.14 -0.40 3.48
CA ILE A 64 0.69 -1.61 4.17
C ILE A 64 0.77 -2.78 3.19
N SER A 65 1.47 -3.81 3.60
CA SER A 65 1.74 -4.98 2.74
C SER A 65 2.03 -6.23 3.55
N ASP A 66 1.98 -7.37 2.85
CA ASP A 66 2.44 -8.67 3.33
C ASP A 66 3.66 -9.13 2.54
N LYS A 67 4.52 -9.82 3.24
CA LYS A 67 5.64 -10.56 2.68
C LYS A 67 5.25 -12.04 2.56
N ILE A 68 5.22 -12.54 1.33
CA ILE A 68 4.79 -13.91 1.03
C ILE A 68 5.99 -14.69 0.52
N LYS A 69 6.38 -15.75 1.23
CA LYS A 69 7.50 -16.60 0.82
C LYS A 69 7.16 -17.36 -0.46
N ASN A 70 8.07 -17.34 -1.42
CA ASN A 70 8.05 -18.16 -2.62
C ASN A 70 9.24 -19.15 -2.63
N ASP A 71 9.48 -19.83 -3.74
CA ASP A 71 10.51 -20.88 -3.82
C ASP A 71 11.95 -20.36 -3.68
N LYS A 72 12.19 -19.09 -4.00
CA LYS A 72 13.53 -18.47 -4.00
C LYS A 72 13.70 -17.40 -2.92
N ASP A 73 12.73 -16.47 -2.87
CA ASP A 73 12.80 -15.27 -2.06
C ASP A 73 11.42 -14.97 -1.44
N TYR A 74 10.92 -13.77 -1.66
CA TYR A 74 9.59 -13.33 -1.25
C TYR A 74 8.90 -12.58 -2.38
N ASP A 75 7.58 -12.65 -2.39
CA ASP A 75 6.72 -11.71 -3.10
C ASP A 75 6.16 -10.70 -2.10
N LEU A 76 5.92 -9.48 -2.53
CA LEU A 76 5.22 -8.47 -1.76
C LEU A 76 3.79 -8.32 -2.29
N GLU A 77 2.81 -8.45 -1.42
CA GLU A 77 1.43 -8.07 -1.72
C GLU A 77 1.14 -6.73 -1.08
N LEU A 78 1.02 -5.70 -1.91
CA LEU A 78 0.78 -4.33 -1.49
C LEU A 78 -0.73 -4.07 -1.40
N TYR A 79 -1.20 -3.63 -0.24
CA TYR A 79 -2.62 -3.36 0.00
C TYR A 79 -2.95 -1.88 -0.02
N ILE A 80 -2.16 -1.08 0.70
CA ILE A 80 -2.39 0.36 0.86
C ILE A 80 -1.08 1.10 0.66
N LEU A 81 -1.10 2.08 -0.20
CA LEU A 81 -0.08 3.12 -0.33
C LEU A 81 -0.80 4.47 -0.27
N PHE A 82 -0.64 5.17 0.83
CA PHE A 82 -1.41 6.37 1.12
C PHE A 82 -0.53 7.47 1.72
N VAL A 83 -0.68 8.68 1.22
CA VAL A 83 0.05 9.87 1.66
C VAL A 83 -0.94 10.98 1.98
N SER A 84 -0.70 11.72 3.06
CA SER A 84 -1.47 12.91 3.41
C SER A 84 -1.64 13.85 2.23
N LYS A 85 -2.85 14.34 1.99
CA LYS A 85 -3.21 15.17 0.83
C LYS A 85 -2.27 16.37 0.62
N HIS A 86 -1.92 17.05 1.71
CA HIS A 86 -1.07 18.24 1.65
C HIS A 86 0.38 17.95 1.25
N LEU A 87 0.80 16.69 1.32
CA LEU A 87 2.16 16.24 1.02
C LEU A 87 2.25 15.38 -0.25
N ARG A 88 1.15 15.28 -0.98
CA ARG A 88 1.15 14.64 -2.30
C ARG A 88 2.02 15.41 -3.28
N ARG A 89 2.48 14.74 -4.35
CA ARG A 89 3.40 15.27 -5.37
C ARG A 89 4.82 15.61 -4.86
N LYS A 90 5.15 15.26 -3.61
CA LYS A 90 6.52 15.31 -3.06
C LYS A 90 7.26 13.98 -3.19
N GLN A 91 6.78 13.10 -4.03
CA GLN A 91 7.35 11.78 -4.30
C GLN A 91 7.42 10.84 -3.07
N ILE A 92 6.63 11.08 -2.03
CA ILE A 92 6.64 10.26 -0.81
C ILE A 92 6.22 8.82 -1.10
N ALA A 93 5.17 8.62 -1.89
CA ALA A 93 4.73 7.30 -2.31
C ALA A 93 5.82 6.56 -3.11
N THR A 94 6.48 7.25 -4.03
CA THR A 94 7.61 6.70 -4.80
C THR A 94 8.79 6.35 -3.89
N LYS A 95 9.09 7.17 -2.89
CA LYS A 95 10.15 6.89 -1.90
C LYS A 95 9.84 5.65 -1.07
N LEU A 96 8.57 5.46 -0.66
CA LEU A 96 8.14 4.26 0.05
C LEU A 96 8.30 2.99 -0.82
N LEU A 97 7.90 3.04 -2.08
CA LEU A 97 8.10 1.92 -3.01
C LEU A 97 9.59 1.61 -3.21
N ASN A 98 10.40 2.62 -3.50
CA ASN A 98 11.84 2.45 -3.72
C ASN A 98 12.53 1.89 -2.47
N TYR A 99 12.09 2.31 -1.29
CA TYR A 99 12.63 1.78 -0.03
C TYR A 99 12.43 0.27 0.08
N ILE A 100 11.25 -0.23 -0.29
CA ILE A 100 10.99 -1.68 -0.29
C ILE A 100 11.86 -2.40 -1.32
N GLU A 101 12.00 -1.85 -2.51
CA GLU A 101 12.77 -2.47 -3.59
C GLU A 101 14.27 -2.58 -3.27
N THR A 102 14.78 -1.65 -2.47
CA THR A 102 16.21 -1.56 -2.12
C THR A 102 16.53 -2.10 -0.73
N ASN A 103 15.55 -2.61 0.00
CA ASN A 103 15.73 -3.10 1.35
C ASN A 103 16.44 -4.48 1.38
N ILE A 104 16.85 -4.90 2.57
CA ILE A 104 17.58 -6.15 2.82
C ILE A 104 16.81 -7.38 2.36
N VAL A 105 15.47 -7.36 2.50
CA VAL A 105 14.62 -8.45 2.01
C VAL A 105 14.53 -8.38 0.50
N LYS A 106 14.93 -9.44 -0.16
CA LYS A 106 14.82 -9.56 -1.62
C LYS A 106 13.41 -9.98 -2.00
N PHE A 107 12.77 -9.15 -2.82
CA PHE A 107 11.49 -9.45 -3.42
C PHE A 107 11.66 -9.82 -4.89
N SER A 108 11.00 -10.88 -5.34
CA SER A 108 10.94 -11.26 -6.75
C SER A 108 9.99 -10.35 -7.52
N GLN A 109 8.90 -9.99 -6.88
CA GLN A 109 7.87 -9.15 -7.48
C GLN A 109 7.00 -8.45 -6.43
N ILE A 110 6.37 -7.36 -6.84
CA ILE A 110 5.34 -6.66 -6.08
C ILE A 110 4.02 -6.79 -6.83
N TYR A 111 2.97 -7.19 -6.13
CA TYR A 111 1.62 -7.35 -6.64
C TYR A 111 0.68 -6.35 -5.97
N ILE A 112 -0.21 -5.74 -6.74
CA ILE A 112 -1.26 -4.85 -6.23
C ILE A 112 -2.57 -4.99 -6.99
N GLU A 113 -3.68 -4.84 -6.28
CA GLU A 113 -5.02 -4.72 -6.83
C GLU A 113 -5.55 -3.30 -6.64
N VAL A 114 -6.08 -2.72 -7.71
CA VAL A 114 -6.61 -1.34 -7.73
C VAL A 114 -8.00 -1.38 -8.34
N ALA A 115 -8.96 -0.67 -7.73
CA ALA A 115 -10.26 -0.52 -8.34
C ALA A 115 -10.14 0.16 -9.71
N GLU A 116 -10.87 -0.35 -10.70
CA GLU A 116 -10.73 0.10 -12.10
C GLU A 116 -11.08 1.57 -12.33
N ASP A 117 -11.83 2.18 -11.43
CA ASP A 117 -12.22 3.59 -11.48
C ASP A 117 -11.21 4.52 -10.76
N ASN A 118 -10.22 3.97 -10.06
CA ASN A 118 -9.15 4.75 -9.43
C ASN A 118 -8.03 5.09 -10.41
N LEU A 119 -8.33 6.01 -11.31
CA LEU A 119 -7.43 6.37 -12.42
C LEU A 119 -6.11 6.98 -11.94
N ASP A 120 -6.12 7.73 -10.84
CA ASP A 120 -4.91 8.32 -10.27
C ASP A 120 -3.94 7.25 -9.77
N ALA A 121 -4.45 6.25 -9.05
CA ALA A 121 -3.64 5.13 -8.58
C ALA A 121 -3.10 4.29 -9.75
N ILE A 122 -3.93 4.01 -10.75
CA ILE A 122 -3.52 3.27 -11.95
C ILE A 122 -2.38 3.99 -12.65
N SER A 123 -2.53 5.30 -12.89
CA SER A 123 -1.48 6.13 -13.51
C SER A 123 -0.20 6.13 -12.69
N PHE A 124 -0.30 6.25 -11.36
CA PHE A 124 0.84 6.21 -10.46
C PHE A 124 1.61 4.88 -10.56
N TYR A 125 0.91 3.74 -10.51
CA TYR A 125 1.56 2.43 -10.58
C TYR A 125 2.19 2.19 -11.94
N GLN A 126 1.53 2.58 -13.03
CA GLN A 126 2.10 2.49 -14.39
C GLN A 126 3.39 3.31 -14.54
N LYS A 127 3.41 4.55 -14.00
CA LYS A 127 4.62 5.40 -13.97
C LYS A 127 5.76 4.80 -13.13
N ASN A 128 5.44 3.96 -12.16
CA ASN A 128 6.41 3.25 -11.33
C ASN A 128 6.72 1.83 -11.85
N ASN A 129 6.50 1.58 -13.15
CA ASN A 129 6.84 0.36 -13.87
C ASN A 129 6.03 -0.88 -13.47
N PHE A 130 4.85 -0.69 -12.89
CA PHE A 130 3.89 -1.77 -12.75
C PHE A 130 3.19 -2.01 -14.09
N VAL A 131 3.03 -3.27 -14.44
CA VAL A 131 2.34 -3.69 -15.68
C VAL A 131 1.04 -4.39 -15.34
N PHE A 132 0.04 -4.18 -16.18
CA PHE A 132 -1.26 -4.83 -16.04
C PHE A 132 -1.13 -6.35 -16.20
N LEU A 133 -1.73 -7.09 -15.29
CA LEU A 133 -1.73 -8.55 -15.29
C LEU A 133 -3.09 -9.13 -15.69
N LYS A 134 -4.14 -8.75 -14.98
CA LYS A 134 -5.50 -9.27 -15.19
C LYS A 134 -6.56 -8.42 -14.49
N PHE A 135 -7.82 -8.65 -14.86
CA PHE A 135 -8.97 -8.22 -14.07
C PHE A 135 -9.39 -9.27 -13.05
N ARG A 136 -9.93 -8.81 -11.93
CA ARG A 136 -10.82 -9.59 -11.06
C ARG A 136 -12.21 -8.95 -11.16
N HIS A 137 -13.10 -9.65 -11.85
CA HIS A 137 -14.44 -9.11 -12.12
C HIS A 137 -15.29 -9.07 -10.86
N ASN A 138 -16.07 -7.98 -10.70
CA ASN A 138 -16.99 -7.79 -9.58
C ASN A 138 -16.33 -7.96 -8.19
N TYR A 139 -15.08 -7.55 -8.07
CA TYR A 139 -14.26 -7.81 -6.88
C TYR A 139 -14.60 -6.91 -5.70
N TYR A 140 -14.87 -5.63 -5.99
CA TYR A 140 -15.30 -4.66 -4.98
C TYR A 140 -16.80 -4.39 -5.09
N LYS A 141 -17.44 -4.24 -3.95
CA LYS A 141 -18.83 -3.79 -3.87
C LYS A 141 -18.87 -2.43 -3.18
N TYR A 142 -19.35 -1.45 -3.90
CA TYR A 142 -19.46 -0.07 -3.43
C TYR A 142 -20.75 0.59 -3.93
N ASN A 143 -21.57 1.15 -3.01
CA ASN A 143 -22.86 1.77 -3.34
C ASN A 143 -23.75 0.91 -4.25
N ASP A 144 -23.89 -0.37 -3.91
CA ASP A 144 -24.65 -1.38 -4.70
C ASP A 144 -24.14 -1.60 -6.13
N LYS A 145 -22.97 -1.08 -6.46
CA LYS A 145 -22.27 -1.34 -7.72
C LYS A 145 -21.13 -2.33 -7.51
N ASN A 146 -20.99 -3.24 -8.44
CA ASN A 146 -19.80 -4.09 -8.51
C ASN A 146 -18.73 -3.39 -9.35
N ILE A 147 -17.53 -3.29 -8.80
CA ILE A 147 -16.39 -2.68 -9.46
C ILE A 147 -15.31 -3.74 -9.64
N ASN A 148 -14.73 -3.78 -10.84
CA ASN A 148 -13.62 -4.70 -11.11
C ASN A 148 -12.34 -4.20 -10.43
N ALA A 149 -11.48 -5.15 -10.02
CA ALA A 149 -10.11 -4.84 -9.69
C ALA A 149 -9.22 -5.03 -10.92
N LYS A 150 -8.33 -4.06 -11.16
CA LYS A 150 -7.17 -4.23 -12.02
C LYS A 150 -5.99 -4.70 -11.20
N CYS A 151 -5.43 -5.84 -11.56
CA CYS A 151 -4.25 -6.38 -10.92
C CYS A 151 -3.01 -5.96 -11.68
N PHE A 152 -2.02 -5.44 -10.98
CA PHE A 152 -0.74 -5.02 -11.52
C PHE A 152 0.40 -5.76 -10.83
N ILE A 153 1.47 -5.94 -11.56
CA ILE A 153 2.69 -6.59 -11.08
C ILE A 153 3.91 -5.79 -11.49
N LYS A 154 4.90 -5.76 -10.61
CA LYS A 154 6.24 -5.26 -10.91
C LYS A 154 7.26 -6.32 -10.54
N LYS A 155 8.02 -6.81 -11.51
CA LYS A 155 9.16 -7.68 -11.27
C LYS A 155 10.36 -6.88 -10.79
N ILE A 156 11.04 -7.36 -9.77
CA ILE A 156 12.22 -6.72 -9.20
C ILE A 156 13.45 -7.49 -9.68
N ASN A 157 14.31 -6.81 -10.42
CA ASN A 157 15.57 -7.39 -10.87
C ASN A 157 16.64 -7.12 -9.81
N HIS A 158 17.17 -8.18 -9.24
CA HIS A 158 18.35 -8.11 -8.38
C HIS A 158 19.58 -8.44 -9.25
N GLU A 159 20.34 -7.40 -9.56
CA GLU A 159 21.65 -7.55 -10.18
C GLU A 159 22.72 -7.84 -9.13
#